data_daf519dd60823e94852bd12a3de68ae6
#
_entry.id   daf519dd60823e94852bd12a3de68ae6
#
_cell.length_a   1.000
_cell.length_b   1.000
_cell.length_c   1.000
_cell.angle_alpha   90.00
_cell.angle_beta   90.00
_cell.angle_gamma   90.00
#
_symmetry.space_group_name_H-M   'P 1'
#
loop_
_entity.id
_entity.type
_entity.pdbx_description
1 polymer ?
#
loop_
_entity_poly.entity_id
_entity_poly.type
_entity_poly.pdbx_seq_one_letter_code
_entity_poly.pdbx_strand_id
1 'polypeptide(L)'
;MVSTAARAHIAATLVFTASVLLITGHAPLWCSAIALASAAWRLSIGFGWLRPPRRRRGMRFLFGVITALLVAAVVASFRTINGLAAGTALLVVMGALKLIESRTRRDDGIVIGVSLFLLLAATLAAQSLWRLPLYLLILLGACAATALIAYPGAGLKARAALRLSARALAMSVPLAVACFLFFPRVAGQFWALERGGEATTGLSDEMSPGSISRLANEYDPAFRVRFAADPPARESLYWRGPVLNSFDGYTWRRERSRFYRAAPLEMLGAPVRYRITLEPTNQPWMFALDTVDASPRRDVYLSHDRQLSAMDRISEVVSYDAVSHLATRSPGELSTLGRRFETMLPQGRNPRAFALAHEIRARTRDDSQFARAVLDWFRDNGLEYTLEPGLTSLDSVDTTLFDAKRGFCGHFASAYAMMMRSVGVPARVVTGYLGGEWNPVGGYLIVRQSDAHAWTEIWLDGRGWTRIDPTAIVAPERLQRGILDLLTDSLPATSAFLRNAWLNRLSHLWDGANQWWQERVVEFNLRAQFDLLRKLGIDSPDWQHLGWALATALLLWIAWVSLSLRRSVARAKPDRLARAWLRATRRLARVAPPR
;
A
#
# COMPACT_ATOMS: atom_id res chain seq x y z
N MET A 1 24.22 -28.34 29.09
CA MET A 1 24.66 -27.84 27.77
C MET A 1 23.72 -28.35 26.67
N VAL A 2 23.12 -27.48 25.85
CA VAL A 2 22.22 -27.89 24.76
C VAL A 2 23.04 -28.64 23.69
N SER A 3 22.62 -29.84 23.30
CA SER A 3 23.30 -30.64 22.29
C SER A 3 23.32 -29.92 20.90
N THR A 4 24.27 -30.27 20.03
CA THR A 4 24.33 -29.70 18.68
C THR A 4 23.06 -29.94 17.86
N ALA A 5 22.42 -31.10 18.04
CA ALA A 5 21.13 -31.42 17.42
C ALA A 5 20.01 -30.50 17.95
N ALA A 6 19.96 -30.28 19.26
CA ALA A 6 18.95 -29.39 19.86
C ALA A 6 19.12 -27.93 19.42
N ARG A 7 20.36 -27.47 19.21
CA ARG A 7 20.60 -26.11 18.66
C ARG A 7 20.06 -25.92 17.23
N ALA A 8 20.22 -26.95 16.38
CA ALA A 8 19.67 -26.91 15.02
C ALA A 8 18.12 -26.86 15.03
N HIS A 9 17.51 -27.71 15.87
CA HIS A 9 16.05 -27.70 16.06
C HIS A 9 15.52 -26.36 16.59
N ILE A 10 16.18 -25.76 17.60
CA ILE A 10 15.80 -24.46 18.15
C ILE A 10 15.93 -23.37 17.07
N ALA A 11 17.03 -23.36 16.31
CA ALA A 11 17.26 -22.37 15.26
C ALA A 11 16.20 -22.47 14.16
N ALA A 12 15.87 -23.68 13.67
CA ALA A 12 14.81 -23.88 12.68
C ALA A 12 13.43 -23.41 13.19
N THR A 13 13.12 -23.71 14.46
CA THR A 13 11.86 -23.28 15.09
C THR A 13 11.79 -21.75 15.20
N LEU A 14 12.87 -21.08 15.61
CA LEU A 14 12.91 -19.62 15.71
C LEU A 14 12.73 -18.94 14.35
N VAL A 15 13.37 -19.47 13.30
CA VAL A 15 13.21 -18.97 11.93
C VAL A 15 11.76 -19.10 11.47
N PHE A 16 11.14 -20.27 11.70
CA PHE A 16 9.74 -20.48 11.37
C PHE A 16 8.82 -19.52 12.13
N THR A 17 9.02 -19.36 13.44
CA THR A 17 8.24 -18.44 14.26
C THR A 17 8.34 -17.00 13.75
N ALA A 18 9.56 -16.54 13.45
CA ALA A 18 9.79 -15.21 12.93
C ALA A 18 9.11 -15.00 11.55
N SER A 19 9.17 -16.01 10.67
CA SER A 19 8.48 -15.96 9.36
C SER A 19 6.96 -15.92 9.51
N VAL A 20 6.38 -16.67 10.46
CA VAL A 20 4.94 -16.63 10.76
C VAL A 20 4.51 -15.26 11.29
N LEU A 21 5.30 -14.68 12.21
CA LEU A 21 4.99 -13.36 12.78
C LEU A 21 4.94 -12.25 11.72
N LEU A 22 5.75 -12.33 10.66
CA LEU A 22 5.69 -11.37 9.55
C LEU A 22 4.39 -11.44 8.72
N ILE A 23 3.69 -12.57 8.78
CA ILE A 23 2.53 -12.87 7.94
C ILE A 23 1.21 -12.83 8.72
N THR A 24 1.23 -12.60 10.03
CA THR A 24 0.04 -12.61 10.90
C THR A 24 -1.11 -11.72 10.41
N GLY A 25 -0.83 -10.60 9.73
CA GLY A 25 -1.84 -9.73 9.14
C GLY A 25 -2.46 -10.23 7.81
N HIS A 26 -1.92 -11.32 7.22
CA HIS A 26 -2.35 -11.83 5.90
C HIS A 26 -2.91 -13.26 5.97
N ALA A 27 -2.95 -13.86 7.14
CA ALA A 27 -3.54 -15.17 7.39
C ALA A 27 -4.54 -15.07 8.55
N PRO A 28 -5.58 -15.92 8.59
CA PRO A 28 -6.51 -15.98 9.71
C PRO A 28 -5.77 -16.17 11.04
N LEU A 29 -6.19 -15.46 12.08
CA LEU A 29 -5.54 -15.48 13.39
C LEU A 29 -5.39 -16.89 13.98
N TRP A 30 -6.35 -17.80 13.70
CA TRP A 30 -6.29 -19.20 14.16
C TRP A 30 -5.11 -19.98 13.54
N CYS A 31 -4.71 -19.69 12.28
CA CYS A 31 -3.53 -20.30 11.65
C CYS A 31 -2.25 -19.91 12.40
N SER A 32 -2.10 -18.61 12.68
CA SER A 32 -0.97 -18.08 13.42
C SER A 32 -0.93 -18.61 14.86
N ALA A 33 -2.08 -18.72 15.52
CA ALA A 33 -2.18 -19.28 16.87
C ALA A 33 -1.70 -20.75 16.92
N ILE A 34 -2.12 -21.59 15.97
CA ILE A 34 -1.66 -22.98 15.85
C ILE A 34 -0.15 -23.03 15.62
N ALA A 35 0.38 -22.18 14.74
CA ALA A 35 1.81 -22.15 14.43
C ALA A 35 2.64 -21.73 15.66
N LEU A 36 2.22 -20.70 16.39
CA LEU A 36 2.89 -20.23 17.60
C LEU A 36 2.81 -21.26 18.74
N ALA A 37 1.67 -21.93 18.92
CA ALA A 37 1.52 -23.02 19.89
C ALA A 37 2.45 -24.19 19.55
N SER A 38 2.53 -24.57 18.27
CA SER A 38 3.42 -25.63 17.79
C SER A 38 4.90 -25.25 18.00
N ALA A 39 5.26 -23.99 17.78
CA ALA A 39 6.60 -23.46 18.01
C ALA A 39 6.96 -23.48 19.50
N ALA A 40 6.06 -23.00 20.36
CA ALA A 40 6.25 -23.03 21.82
C ALA A 40 6.44 -24.44 22.34
N TRP A 41 5.60 -25.39 21.87
CA TRP A 41 5.74 -26.83 22.16
C TRP A 41 7.11 -27.35 21.74
N ARG A 42 7.55 -27.04 20.53
CA ARG A 42 8.83 -27.51 19.99
C ARG A 42 10.03 -26.91 20.72
N LEU A 43 9.98 -25.62 21.05
CA LEU A 43 11.02 -24.97 21.86
C LEU A 43 11.11 -25.56 23.25
N SER A 44 9.98 -25.86 23.89
CA SER A 44 9.95 -26.51 25.21
C SER A 44 10.64 -27.89 25.22
N ILE A 45 10.49 -28.65 24.13
CA ILE A 45 11.25 -29.92 23.94
C ILE A 45 12.73 -29.61 23.69
N GLY A 46 13.05 -28.59 22.87
CA GLY A 46 14.43 -28.22 22.54
C GLY A 46 15.24 -27.75 23.75
N PHE A 47 14.60 -27.06 24.69
CA PHE A 47 15.20 -26.66 25.97
C PHE A 47 15.18 -27.77 27.05
N GLY A 48 14.53 -28.92 26.78
CA GLY A 48 14.47 -30.03 27.70
C GLY A 48 13.40 -29.94 28.79
N TRP A 49 12.47 -28.95 28.67
CA TRP A 49 11.35 -28.80 29.63
C TRP A 49 10.29 -29.87 29.45
N LEU A 50 10.10 -30.33 28.21
CA LEU A 50 9.17 -31.40 27.87
C LEU A 50 9.90 -32.57 27.20
N ARG A 51 9.39 -33.80 27.44
CA ARG A 51 9.88 -35.00 26.76
C ARG A 51 9.14 -35.21 25.44
N PRO A 52 9.82 -35.60 24.35
CA PRO A 52 9.16 -35.88 23.08
C PRO A 52 8.18 -37.04 23.21
N PRO A 53 6.97 -36.95 22.65
CA PRO A 53 5.96 -37.99 22.76
C PRO A 53 6.43 -39.28 22.09
N ARG A 54 6.10 -40.44 22.72
CA ARG A 54 6.39 -41.76 22.14
C ARG A 54 5.49 -41.99 20.91
N ARG A 55 6.07 -42.49 19.81
CA ARG A 55 5.35 -42.76 18.56
C ARG A 55 4.49 -43.99 18.69
N ARG A 56 3.16 -43.85 18.82
CA ARG A 56 2.18 -44.92 18.72
C ARG A 56 1.73 -45.11 17.27
N ARG A 57 1.44 -46.34 16.82
CA ARG A 57 1.02 -46.61 15.42
C ARG A 57 -0.19 -45.78 14.97
N GLY A 58 -1.17 -45.53 15.85
CA GLY A 58 -2.34 -44.68 15.55
C GLY A 58 -2.06 -43.18 15.40
N MET A 59 -0.90 -42.70 15.86
CA MET A 59 -0.54 -41.26 15.81
C MET A 59 -0.43 -40.73 14.37
N ARG A 60 0.05 -41.56 13.43
CA ARG A 60 0.14 -41.15 12.01
C ARG A 60 -1.23 -40.92 11.39
N PHE A 61 -2.18 -41.81 11.67
CA PHE A 61 -3.55 -41.70 11.21
C PHE A 61 -4.20 -40.43 11.78
N LEU A 62 -4.05 -40.21 13.10
CA LEU A 62 -4.56 -39.01 13.76
C LEU A 62 -3.98 -37.72 13.15
N PHE A 63 -2.66 -37.66 12.90
CA PHE A 63 -2.05 -36.51 12.22
C PHE A 63 -2.58 -36.33 10.81
N GLY A 64 -2.82 -37.38 10.04
CA GLY A 64 -3.45 -37.32 8.73
C GLY A 64 -4.86 -36.70 8.77
N VAL A 65 -5.68 -37.15 9.74
CA VAL A 65 -7.03 -36.60 9.94
C VAL A 65 -6.97 -35.12 10.35
N ILE A 66 -6.10 -34.76 11.30
CA ILE A 66 -5.92 -33.34 11.70
C ILE A 66 -5.48 -32.49 10.51
N THR A 67 -4.54 -32.99 9.70
CA THR A 67 -4.09 -32.28 8.49
C THR A 67 -5.25 -32.04 7.52
N ALA A 68 -6.05 -33.06 7.24
CA ALA A 68 -7.20 -32.96 6.35
C ALA A 68 -8.24 -31.97 6.88
N LEU A 69 -8.53 -31.98 8.18
CA LEU A 69 -9.46 -31.03 8.80
C LEU A 69 -8.94 -29.59 8.74
N LEU A 70 -7.65 -29.37 8.99
CA LEU A 70 -7.07 -28.03 8.92
C LEU A 70 -7.01 -27.49 7.49
N VAL A 71 -6.71 -28.35 6.50
CA VAL A 71 -6.80 -27.98 5.08
C VAL A 71 -8.23 -27.61 4.71
N ALA A 72 -9.21 -28.43 5.12
CA ALA A 72 -10.62 -28.12 4.91
C ALA A 72 -11.05 -26.79 5.58
N ALA A 73 -10.53 -26.50 6.79
CA ALA A 73 -10.79 -25.24 7.47
C ALA A 73 -10.20 -24.03 6.71
N VAL A 74 -9.01 -24.16 6.13
CA VAL A 74 -8.44 -23.10 5.26
C VAL A 74 -9.31 -22.90 4.03
N VAL A 75 -9.71 -23.98 3.34
CA VAL A 75 -10.59 -23.90 2.17
C VAL A 75 -11.93 -23.27 2.53
N ALA A 76 -12.51 -23.61 3.67
CA ALA A 76 -13.77 -23.02 4.15
C ALA A 76 -13.62 -21.51 4.45
N SER A 77 -12.47 -21.10 5.01
CA SER A 77 -12.20 -19.68 5.35
C SER A 77 -12.05 -18.80 4.11
N PHE A 78 -11.40 -19.28 3.07
CA PHE A 78 -11.11 -18.51 1.86
C PHE A 78 -12.03 -18.81 0.68
N ARG A 79 -12.82 -19.89 0.75
CA ARG A 79 -13.65 -20.43 -0.36
C ARG A 79 -12.86 -20.71 -1.65
N THR A 80 -11.54 -20.67 -1.58
CA THR A 80 -10.59 -20.95 -2.68
C THR A 80 -9.30 -21.51 -2.10
N ILE A 81 -8.58 -22.29 -2.89
CA ILE A 81 -7.20 -22.72 -2.60
C ILE A 81 -6.18 -21.88 -3.37
N ASN A 82 -6.64 -21.04 -4.30
CA ASN A 82 -5.79 -20.18 -5.11
C ASN A 82 -5.60 -18.81 -4.41
N GLY A 83 -4.46 -18.20 -4.66
CA GLY A 83 -4.15 -16.89 -4.13
C GLY A 83 -3.09 -16.91 -3.03
N LEU A 84 -2.45 -15.74 -2.83
CA LEU A 84 -1.35 -15.58 -1.88
C LEU A 84 -1.80 -15.87 -0.44
N ALA A 85 -2.98 -15.39 -0.04
CA ALA A 85 -3.49 -15.52 1.32
C ALA A 85 -3.82 -16.99 1.67
N ALA A 86 -4.56 -17.70 0.80
CA ALA A 86 -4.91 -19.10 1.01
C ALA A 86 -3.66 -20.00 0.99
N GLY A 87 -2.75 -19.80 0.02
CA GLY A 87 -1.49 -20.54 -0.07
C GLY A 87 -0.59 -20.30 1.14
N THR A 88 -0.53 -19.07 1.63
CA THR A 88 0.24 -18.72 2.84
C THR A 88 -0.35 -19.38 4.09
N ALA A 89 -1.67 -19.34 4.26
CA ALA A 89 -2.35 -20.01 5.38
C ALA A 89 -2.09 -21.53 5.38
N LEU A 90 -2.14 -22.17 4.21
CA LEU A 90 -1.78 -23.59 4.04
C LEU A 90 -0.33 -23.85 4.46
N LEU A 91 0.62 -23.03 3.99
CA LEU A 91 2.03 -23.17 4.35
C LEU A 91 2.27 -23.01 5.85
N VAL A 92 1.60 -22.04 6.50
CA VAL A 92 1.66 -21.84 7.96
C VAL A 92 1.18 -23.08 8.71
N VAL A 93 0.02 -23.61 8.33
CA VAL A 93 -0.58 -24.79 8.99
C VAL A 93 0.26 -26.05 8.75
N MET A 94 0.68 -26.30 7.52
CA MET A 94 1.53 -27.44 7.19
C MET A 94 2.90 -27.36 7.86
N GLY A 95 3.49 -26.17 7.93
CA GLY A 95 4.74 -25.91 8.66
C GLY A 95 4.59 -26.17 10.16
N ALA A 96 3.49 -25.73 10.76
CA ALA A 96 3.15 -25.97 12.17
C ALA A 96 3.04 -27.47 12.50
N LEU A 97 2.31 -28.21 11.65
CA LEU A 97 2.19 -29.68 11.80
C LEU A 97 3.52 -30.39 11.62
N LYS A 98 4.29 -29.95 10.61
CA LYS A 98 5.63 -30.51 10.37
C LYS A 98 6.58 -30.23 11.53
N LEU A 99 6.46 -29.05 12.16
CA LEU A 99 7.25 -28.71 13.34
C LEU A 99 6.96 -29.63 14.53
N ILE A 100 5.69 -29.98 14.76
CA ILE A 100 5.30 -30.95 15.81
C ILE A 100 5.85 -32.35 15.49
N GLU A 101 5.83 -32.77 14.23
CA GLU A 101 6.31 -34.09 13.79
C GLU A 101 7.85 -34.18 13.75
N SER A 102 8.55 -33.04 13.61
CA SER A 102 10.00 -32.94 13.35
C SER A 102 10.84 -33.66 14.43
N ARG A 103 11.71 -34.56 13.98
CA ARG A 103 12.66 -35.33 14.84
C ARG A 103 14.03 -35.47 14.22
N THR A 104 14.11 -35.35 12.90
CA THR A 104 15.33 -35.57 12.14
C THR A 104 15.83 -34.25 11.58
N ARG A 105 17.12 -34.18 11.22
CA ARG A 105 17.70 -33.03 10.52
C ARG A 105 17.04 -32.77 9.18
N ARG A 106 16.54 -33.81 8.52
CA ARG A 106 15.77 -33.65 7.27
C ARG A 106 14.47 -32.89 7.53
N ASP A 107 13.80 -33.19 8.64
CA ASP A 107 12.58 -32.48 9.03
C ASP A 107 12.85 -30.99 9.30
N ASP A 108 13.95 -30.69 10.01
CA ASP A 108 14.37 -29.28 10.24
C ASP A 108 14.67 -28.56 8.93
N GLY A 109 15.30 -29.24 7.96
CA GLY A 109 15.52 -28.70 6.62
C GLY A 109 14.21 -28.37 5.90
N ILE A 110 13.18 -29.22 6.03
CA ILE A 110 11.84 -28.96 5.49
C ILE A 110 11.21 -27.74 6.17
N VAL A 111 11.31 -27.61 7.50
CA VAL A 111 10.80 -26.46 8.25
C VAL A 111 11.48 -25.16 7.80
N ILE A 112 12.80 -25.19 7.59
CA ILE A 112 13.53 -24.02 7.05
C ILE A 112 13.06 -23.70 5.63
N GLY A 113 12.87 -24.70 4.76
CA GLY A 113 12.31 -24.53 3.43
C GLY A 113 10.95 -23.84 3.45
N VAL A 114 10.01 -24.34 4.29
CA VAL A 114 8.71 -23.70 4.50
C VAL A 114 8.87 -22.25 4.98
N SER A 115 9.80 -22.00 5.91
CA SER A 115 10.07 -20.65 6.42
C SER A 115 10.55 -19.68 5.33
N LEU A 116 11.38 -20.17 4.39
CA LEU A 116 11.83 -19.37 3.24
C LEU A 116 10.69 -19.08 2.26
N PHE A 117 9.76 -20.03 2.04
CA PHE A 117 8.56 -19.75 1.26
C PHE A 117 7.61 -18.77 1.96
N LEU A 118 7.48 -18.84 3.29
CA LEU A 118 6.73 -17.85 4.07
C LEU A 118 7.41 -16.48 4.00
N LEU A 119 8.74 -16.41 4.03
CA LEU A 119 9.50 -15.19 3.85
C LEU A 119 9.27 -14.60 2.44
N LEU A 120 9.28 -15.44 1.41
CA LEU A 120 8.95 -15.02 0.04
C LEU A 120 7.52 -14.48 -0.03
N ALA A 121 6.55 -15.18 0.55
CA ALA A 121 5.16 -14.71 0.61
C ALA A 121 5.05 -13.37 1.35
N ALA A 122 5.79 -13.17 2.45
CA ALA A 122 5.83 -11.91 3.18
C ALA A 122 6.41 -10.75 2.33
N THR A 123 7.46 -11.00 1.53
CA THR A 123 8.03 -9.99 0.63
C THR A 123 7.08 -9.63 -0.51
N LEU A 124 6.29 -10.58 -1.01
CA LEU A 124 5.27 -10.32 -2.03
C LEU A 124 4.06 -9.58 -1.45
N ALA A 125 3.70 -9.87 -0.19
CA ALA A 125 2.56 -9.22 0.48
C ALA A 125 2.85 -7.77 0.87
N ALA A 126 4.10 -7.44 1.25
CA ALA A 126 4.46 -6.11 1.71
C ALA A 126 5.91 -5.75 1.34
N GLN A 127 6.06 -4.76 0.46
CA GLN A 127 7.35 -4.33 -0.11
C GLN A 127 7.89 -3.05 0.54
N SER A 128 7.48 -2.76 1.78
CA SER A 128 7.90 -1.56 2.51
C SER A 128 9.36 -1.64 2.97
N LEU A 129 10.08 -0.52 2.85
CA LEU A 129 11.51 -0.43 3.16
C LEU A 129 11.83 -0.83 4.62
N TRP A 130 10.95 -0.51 5.59
CA TRP A 130 11.19 -0.81 7.01
C TRP A 130 11.18 -2.32 7.32
N ARG A 131 10.56 -3.15 6.49
CA ARG A 131 10.54 -4.62 6.65
C ARG A 131 11.81 -5.28 6.12
N LEU A 132 12.57 -4.61 5.26
CA LEU A 132 13.79 -5.15 4.66
C LEU A 132 14.81 -5.67 5.70
N PRO A 133 15.14 -4.94 6.79
CA PRO A 133 16.04 -5.46 7.81
C PRO A 133 15.54 -6.75 8.47
N LEU A 134 14.21 -6.86 8.67
CA LEU A 134 13.58 -8.08 9.24
C LEU A 134 13.70 -9.25 8.27
N TYR A 135 13.44 -9.03 6.98
CA TYR A 135 13.61 -10.06 5.95
C TYR A 135 15.05 -10.58 5.88
N LEU A 136 16.03 -9.67 5.91
CA LEU A 136 17.45 -10.02 5.89
C LEU A 136 17.87 -10.76 7.17
N LEU A 137 17.34 -10.38 8.33
CA LEU A 137 17.60 -11.06 9.60
C LEU A 137 17.07 -12.49 9.60
N ILE A 138 15.84 -12.72 9.11
CA ILE A 138 15.25 -14.06 9.00
C ILE A 138 16.02 -14.90 7.99
N LEU A 139 16.39 -14.32 6.84
CA LEU A 139 17.19 -15.00 5.83
C LEU A 139 18.56 -15.41 6.39
N LEU A 140 19.23 -14.52 7.13
CA LEU A 140 20.48 -14.81 7.82
C LEU A 140 20.29 -15.94 8.85
N GLY A 141 19.20 -15.91 9.62
CA GLY A 141 18.84 -16.97 10.56
C GLY A 141 18.61 -18.32 9.87
N ALA A 142 17.89 -18.34 8.74
CA ALA A 142 17.65 -19.53 7.93
C ALA A 142 18.96 -20.14 7.39
N CYS A 143 19.84 -19.29 6.85
CA CYS A 143 21.18 -19.73 6.40
C CYS A 143 22.01 -20.27 7.57
N ALA A 144 21.97 -19.63 8.74
CA ALA A 144 22.72 -20.08 9.91
C ALA A 144 22.17 -21.41 10.46
N ALA A 145 20.82 -21.59 10.48
CA ALA A 145 20.20 -22.85 10.86
C ALA A 145 20.58 -23.97 9.89
N THR A 146 20.58 -23.71 8.58
CA THR A 146 21.04 -24.64 7.56
C THR A 146 22.50 -25.05 7.77
N ALA A 147 23.39 -24.09 8.08
CA ALA A 147 24.79 -24.38 8.39
C ALA A 147 24.94 -25.28 9.64
N LEU A 148 24.15 -25.07 10.69
CA LEU A 148 24.14 -25.92 11.89
C LEU A 148 23.67 -27.36 11.59
N ILE A 149 22.74 -27.53 10.66
CA ILE A 149 22.24 -28.83 10.20
C ILE A 149 23.31 -29.57 9.38
N ALA A 150 24.00 -28.83 8.48
CA ALA A 150 24.97 -29.40 7.53
C ALA A 150 26.27 -29.84 8.21
N TYR A 151 26.70 -29.20 9.32
CA TYR A 151 27.96 -29.51 10.02
C TYR A 151 27.77 -30.08 11.44
N PRO A 152 27.24 -31.28 11.60
CA PRO A 152 26.88 -31.85 12.91
C PRO A 152 28.09 -32.22 13.77
N GLY A 153 29.18 -32.69 13.14
CA GLY A 153 30.39 -33.17 13.81
C GLY A 153 31.42 -32.09 14.18
N ALA A 154 31.32 -30.92 13.57
CA ALA A 154 32.30 -29.88 13.73
C ALA A 154 32.18 -29.04 15.02
N GLY A 155 31.20 -29.29 15.87
CA GLY A 155 30.93 -28.50 17.08
C GLY A 155 30.67 -27.01 16.78
N LEU A 156 30.11 -26.70 15.60
CA LEU A 156 29.93 -25.34 15.10
C LEU A 156 29.15 -24.50 16.11
N LYS A 157 29.78 -23.46 16.61
CA LYS A 157 29.14 -22.49 17.52
C LYS A 157 28.19 -21.60 16.71
N ALA A 158 27.07 -21.21 17.30
CA ALA A 158 26.08 -20.34 16.65
C ALA A 158 26.70 -19.04 16.03
N ARG A 159 27.63 -18.42 16.74
CA ARG A 159 28.37 -17.25 16.23
C ARG A 159 29.19 -17.54 14.96
N ALA A 160 29.76 -18.75 14.86
CA ALA A 160 30.51 -19.15 13.67
C ALA A 160 29.56 -19.45 12.50
N ALA A 161 28.43 -20.09 12.75
CA ALA A 161 27.36 -20.29 11.75
C ALA A 161 26.85 -18.94 11.20
N LEU A 162 26.54 -17.98 12.08
CA LEU A 162 26.11 -16.63 11.67
C LEU A 162 27.16 -15.91 10.83
N ARG A 163 28.45 -15.96 11.22
CA ARG A 163 29.54 -15.33 10.42
C ARG A 163 29.69 -15.98 9.05
N LEU A 164 29.58 -17.31 8.97
CA LEU A 164 29.64 -18.05 7.71
C LEU A 164 28.46 -17.64 6.81
N SER A 165 27.25 -17.60 7.34
CA SER A 165 26.05 -17.22 6.62
C SER A 165 26.07 -15.74 6.19
N ALA A 166 26.54 -14.84 7.05
CA ALA A 166 26.71 -13.44 6.70
C ALA A 166 27.70 -13.24 5.55
N ARG A 167 28.81 -13.99 5.55
CA ARG A 167 29.78 -13.97 4.42
C ARG A 167 29.15 -14.51 3.14
N ALA A 168 28.43 -15.62 3.21
CA ALA A 168 27.76 -16.21 2.06
C ALA A 168 26.72 -15.23 1.47
N LEU A 169 25.90 -14.62 2.31
CA LEU A 169 24.93 -13.59 1.91
C LEU A 169 25.63 -12.36 1.31
N ALA A 170 26.71 -11.86 1.92
CA ALA A 170 27.49 -10.76 1.36
C ALA A 170 28.06 -11.09 -0.02
N MET A 171 28.54 -12.33 -0.21
CA MET A 171 29.02 -12.79 -1.52
C MET A 171 27.91 -12.99 -2.55
N SER A 172 26.65 -13.16 -2.14
CA SER A 172 25.49 -13.25 -3.06
C SER A 172 24.96 -11.88 -3.52
N VAL A 173 25.30 -10.79 -2.81
CA VAL A 173 24.78 -9.44 -3.13
C VAL A 173 25.07 -9.00 -4.57
N PRO A 174 26.28 -9.14 -5.14
CA PRO A 174 26.53 -8.74 -6.52
C PRO A 174 25.65 -9.50 -7.52
N LEU A 175 25.43 -10.80 -7.28
CA LEU A 175 24.54 -11.60 -8.11
C LEU A 175 23.07 -11.17 -7.95
N ALA A 176 22.62 -10.89 -6.73
CA ALA A 176 21.27 -10.39 -6.47
C ALA A 176 21.03 -9.07 -7.19
N VAL A 177 22.01 -8.16 -7.17
CA VAL A 177 21.94 -6.89 -7.92
C VAL A 177 21.90 -7.14 -9.43
N ALA A 178 22.73 -8.03 -9.95
CA ALA A 178 22.72 -8.38 -11.37
C ALA A 178 21.37 -8.99 -11.80
N CYS A 179 20.83 -9.91 -11.00
CA CYS A 179 19.49 -10.46 -11.24
C CYS A 179 18.42 -9.36 -11.18
N PHE A 180 18.49 -8.45 -10.23
CA PHE A 180 17.55 -7.34 -10.12
C PHE A 180 17.56 -6.43 -11.35
N LEU A 181 18.73 -6.10 -11.88
CA LEU A 181 18.89 -5.19 -13.02
C LEU A 181 18.58 -5.85 -14.36
N PHE A 182 18.98 -7.11 -14.55
CA PHE A 182 18.99 -7.75 -15.86
C PHE A 182 18.04 -8.95 -16.01
N PHE A 183 17.48 -9.47 -14.92
CA PHE A 183 16.46 -10.52 -15.06
C PHE A 183 15.20 -9.94 -15.72
N PRO A 184 14.78 -10.45 -16.90
CA PRO A 184 13.69 -9.87 -17.67
C PRO A 184 12.38 -9.84 -16.88
N ARG A 185 11.81 -8.64 -16.73
CA ARG A 185 10.52 -8.45 -16.07
C ARG A 185 9.41 -8.47 -17.09
N VAL A 186 8.72 -9.60 -17.19
CA VAL A 186 7.56 -9.74 -18.08
C VAL A 186 6.43 -8.88 -17.53
N ALA A 187 5.99 -7.91 -18.33
CA ALA A 187 4.77 -7.18 -18.05
C ALA A 187 3.58 -8.12 -18.29
N GLY A 188 3.03 -8.70 -17.26
CA GLY A 188 1.88 -9.57 -17.34
C GLY A 188 1.57 -10.17 -15.96
N GLN A 189 0.31 -10.41 -15.74
CA GLN A 189 -0.28 -10.79 -14.45
C GLN A 189 0.03 -12.23 -14.00
N PHE A 190 1.20 -12.79 -14.31
CA PHE A 190 1.59 -14.10 -13.78
C PHE A 190 1.56 -14.17 -12.24
N TRP A 191 1.61 -13.01 -11.57
CA TRP A 191 1.58 -12.84 -10.13
C TRP A 191 0.46 -11.91 -9.65
N ALA A 192 -0.46 -11.50 -10.51
CA ALA A 192 -1.72 -10.88 -10.10
C ALA A 192 -2.59 -11.93 -9.41
N LEU A 193 -2.08 -12.44 -8.32
CA LEU A 193 -2.86 -13.09 -7.30
C LEU A 193 -3.82 -12.02 -6.79
N GLU A 194 -5.12 -12.20 -7.05
CA GLU A 194 -6.14 -11.38 -6.42
C GLU A 194 -5.78 -11.26 -4.94
N ARG A 195 -5.32 -10.09 -4.55
CA ARG A 195 -5.22 -9.74 -3.14
C ARG A 195 -6.66 -9.62 -2.65
N GLY A 196 -7.25 -10.75 -2.27
CA GLY A 196 -8.44 -10.80 -1.43
C GLY A 196 -8.06 -10.24 -0.06
N GLY A 197 -7.73 -8.98 -0.02
CA GLY A 197 -7.52 -8.18 1.17
C GLY A 197 -8.72 -7.28 1.34
N GLU A 198 -9.14 -7.10 2.57
CA GLU A 198 -10.07 -6.12 3.06
C GLU A 198 -9.89 -4.80 2.30
N ALA A 199 -11.00 -4.15 1.95
CA ALA A 199 -11.00 -2.88 1.27
C ALA A 199 -9.97 -1.96 1.93
N THR A 200 -8.87 -1.68 1.21
CA THR A 200 -7.94 -0.65 1.67
C THR A 200 -8.75 0.62 1.77
N THR A 201 -8.66 1.23 2.93
CA THR A 201 -9.31 2.48 3.26
C THR A 201 -9.07 3.51 2.17
N GLY A 202 -10.13 4.11 1.69
CA GLY A 202 -10.07 5.06 0.59
C GLY A 202 -11.47 5.58 0.24
N LEU A 203 -11.53 6.51 -0.70
CA LEU A 203 -12.79 7.07 -1.18
C LEU A 203 -13.62 6.02 -1.92
N SER A 204 -14.92 5.98 -1.60
CA SER A 204 -15.91 5.10 -2.20
C SER A 204 -16.68 5.80 -3.34
N ASP A 205 -17.40 5.01 -4.14
CA ASP A 205 -18.39 5.50 -5.12
C ASP A 205 -19.73 5.89 -4.48
N GLU A 206 -19.79 5.88 -3.17
CA GLU A 206 -20.90 6.40 -2.39
C GLU A 206 -20.42 7.23 -1.19
N MET A 207 -21.22 8.21 -0.80
CA MET A 207 -20.98 9.07 0.35
C MET A 207 -22.25 9.15 1.20
N SER A 208 -22.19 8.57 2.39
CA SER A 208 -23.18 8.70 3.45
C SER A 208 -22.67 9.65 4.54
N PRO A 209 -23.52 10.20 5.40
CA PRO A 209 -23.10 10.97 6.55
C PRO A 209 -22.06 10.22 7.39
N GLY A 210 -20.91 10.85 7.67
CA GLY A 210 -19.82 10.25 8.43
C GLY A 210 -18.84 9.34 7.64
N SER A 211 -19.10 9.04 6.36
CA SER A 211 -18.20 8.19 5.58
C SER A 211 -16.81 8.82 5.38
N ILE A 212 -16.73 10.11 5.07
CA ILE A 212 -15.46 10.84 4.88
C ILE A 212 -14.78 11.15 6.22
N SER A 213 -15.55 11.40 7.29
CA SER A 213 -14.95 11.68 8.61
C SER A 213 -14.15 10.50 9.16
N ARG A 214 -14.47 9.26 8.77
CA ARG A 214 -13.66 8.08 9.11
C ARG A 214 -12.27 8.13 8.51
N LEU A 215 -12.13 8.61 7.27
CA LEU A 215 -10.85 8.77 6.58
C LEU A 215 -9.98 9.86 7.23
N ALA A 216 -10.59 10.85 7.89
CA ALA A 216 -9.87 11.93 8.55
C ALA A 216 -8.93 11.46 9.67
N ASN A 217 -9.15 10.27 10.22
CA ASN A 217 -8.32 9.66 11.25
C ASN A 217 -7.21 8.75 10.68
N GLU A 218 -7.10 8.64 9.36
CA GLU A 218 -6.11 7.80 8.69
C GLU A 218 -4.98 8.65 8.12
N TYR A 219 -3.78 8.44 8.63
CA TYR A 219 -2.60 9.24 8.28
C TYR A 219 -1.75 8.63 7.16
N ASP A 220 -2.15 7.49 6.63
CA ASP A 220 -1.44 6.85 5.54
C ASP A 220 -1.48 7.72 4.28
N PRO A 221 -0.39 7.77 3.51
CA PRO A 221 -0.38 8.45 2.22
C PRO A 221 -1.44 7.84 1.28
N ALA A 222 -2.26 8.67 0.65
CA ALA A 222 -3.12 8.28 -0.45
C ALA A 222 -2.34 8.30 -1.76
N PHE A 223 -1.59 9.36 -1.99
CA PHE A 223 -0.68 9.52 -3.13
C PHE A 223 0.34 10.63 -2.88
N ARG A 224 1.37 10.66 -3.72
CA ARG A 224 2.39 11.71 -3.75
C ARG A 224 2.39 12.42 -5.07
N VAL A 225 2.71 13.71 -5.06
CA VAL A 225 2.69 14.55 -6.25
C VAL A 225 3.99 15.30 -6.41
N ARG A 226 4.64 15.11 -7.54
CA ARG A 226 5.83 15.88 -7.93
C ARG A 226 5.44 16.85 -9.04
N PHE A 227 5.48 18.11 -8.76
CA PHE A 227 5.23 19.17 -9.75
C PHE A 227 6.46 19.39 -10.64
N ALA A 228 6.22 19.74 -11.90
CA ALA A 228 7.28 20.12 -12.84
C ALA A 228 7.82 21.54 -12.61
N ALA A 229 7.02 22.40 -11.95
CA ALA A 229 7.32 23.76 -11.52
C ALA A 229 6.83 23.96 -10.08
N ASP A 230 6.82 25.19 -9.59
CA ASP A 230 6.29 25.50 -8.26
C ASP A 230 4.84 25.04 -8.11
N PRO A 231 4.47 24.42 -6.99
CA PRO A 231 3.11 23.96 -6.75
C PRO A 231 2.14 25.15 -6.66
N PRO A 232 0.89 25.00 -7.12
CA PRO A 232 -0.15 25.97 -6.86
C PRO A 232 -0.40 26.19 -5.36
N ALA A 233 -1.05 27.29 -5.01
CA ALA A 233 -1.44 27.57 -3.63
C ALA A 233 -2.30 26.44 -3.07
N ARG A 234 -2.12 26.11 -1.78
CA ARG A 234 -2.76 24.98 -1.09
C ARG A 234 -4.28 24.95 -1.28
N GLU A 235 -4.93 26.10 -1.19
CA GLU A 235 -6.38 26.31 -1.37
C GLU A 235 -6.88 25.98 -2.77
N SER A 236 -5.98 25.86 -3.76
CA SER A 236 -6.29 25.45 -5.14
C SER A 236 -6.06 23.95 -5.39
N LEU A 237 -5.50 23.23 -4.43
CA LEU A 237 -5.13 21.83 -4.59
C LEU A 237 -6.33 20.90 -4.32
N TYR A 238 -7.34 20.95 -5.18
CA TYR A 238 -8.46 20.01 -5.18
C TYR A 238 -8.18 18.81 -6.09
N TRP A 239 -7.94 17.66 -5.48
CA TRP A 239 -7.65 16.41 -6.17
C TRP A 239 -8.97 15.67 -6.44
N ARG A 240 -9.45 15.78 -7.66
CA ARG A 240 -10.73 15.26 -8.10
C ARG A 240 -10.74 13.73 -8.11
N GLY A 241 -11.69 13.13 -7.44
CA GLY A 241 -11.99 11.70 -7.42
C GLY A 241 -13.41 11.41 -7.92
N PRO A 242 -14.16 10.49 -7.29
CA PRO A 242 -15.53 10.14 -7.67
C PRO A 242 -16.48 11.32 -7.69
N VAL A 243 -17.30 11.38 -8.74
CA VAL A 243 -18.42 12.33 -8.88
C VAL A 243 -19.71 11.59 -8.58
N LEU A 244 -20.44 12.06 -7.58
CA LEU A 244 -21.66 11.47 -7.06
C LEU A 244 -22.85 12.31 -7.50
N ASN A 245 -23.73 11.73 -8.28
CA ASN A 245 -24.79 12.43 -8.99
C ASN A 245 -26.20 11.89 -8.70
N SER A 246 -26.34 10.81 -7.95
CA SER A 246 -27.62 10.25 -7.50
C SER A 246 -27.75 10.41 -5.99
N PHE A 247 -28.88 10.92 -5.51
CA PHE A 247 -29.16 11.15 -4.09
C PHE A 247 -30.49 10.52 -3.67
N ASP A 248 -30.46 9.66 -2.67
CA ASP A 248 -31.64 8.96 -2.15
C ASP A 248 -32.30 9.66 -0.93
N GLY A 249 -31.82 10.85 -0.57
CA GLY A 249 -32.23 11.62 0.62
C GLY A 249 -31.28 11.48 1.81
N TYR A 250 -30.38 10.50 1.77
CA TYR A 250 -29.39 10.22 2.80
C TYR A 250 -27.98 10.00 2.24
N THR A 251 -27.88 9.19 1.17
CA THR A 251 -26.59 8.78 0.55
C THR A 251 -26.50 9.31 -0.88
N TRP A 252 -25.37 9.90 -1.19
CA TRP A 252 -24.97 10.21 -2.56
C TRP A 252 -24.25 9.02 -3.18
N ARG A 253 -24.59 8.67 -4.43
CA ARG A 253 -23.99 7.56 -5.18
C ARG A 253 -23.56 8.01 -6.55
N ARG A 254 -22.56 7.32 -7.06
CA ARG A 254 -22.16 7.46 -8.45
C ARG A 254 -23.09 6.64 -9.33
N GLU A 255 -23.83 7.30 -10.18
CA GLU A 255 -24.62 6.67 -11.21
C GLU A 255 -24.05 6.97 -12.59
N ARG A 256 -23.81 5.91 -13.38
CA ARG A 256 -23.27 6.05 -14.74
C ARG A 256 -24.42 6.41 -15.69
N SER A 257 -24.57 7.69 -15.98
CA SER A 257 -25.47 8.10 -17.06
C SER A 257 -24.81 7.83 -18.42
N ARG A 258 -25.45 6.96 -19.22
CA ARG A 258 -25.00 6.67 -20.60
C ARG A 258 -25.58 7.67 -21.62
N PHE A 259 -26.38 8.62 -21.19
CA PHE A 259 -27.31 9.33 -22.06
C PHE A 259 -27.00 10.80 -22.32
N TYR A 260 -26.02 11.40 -21.65
CA TYR A 260 -25.65 12.75 -22.02
C TYR A 260 -24.15 12.91 -22.29
N ARG A 261 -23.85 13.74 -23.29
CA ARG A 261 -22.46 14.07 -23.65
C ARG A 261 -21.93 15.13 -22.71
N ALA A 262 -20.62 15.08 -22.45
CA ALA A 262 -19.94 16.16 -21.77
C ALA A 262 -20.15 17.48 -22.55
N ALA A 263 -20.45 18.55 -21.83
CA ALA A 263 -20.48 19.88 -22.44
C ALA A 263 -19.07 20.24 -22.94
N PRO A 264 -18.96 21.02 -24.04
CA PRO A 264 -17.67 21.56 -24.47
C PRO A 264 -17.00 22.30 -23.33
N LEU A 265 -15.69 22.13 -23.19
CA LEU A 265 -14.92 22.72 -22.11
C LEU A 265 -13.73 23.47 -22.67
N GLU A 266 -13.63 24.74 -22.32
CA GLU A 266 -12.48 25.59 -22.59
C GLU A 266 -11.55 25.57 -21.39
N MET A 267 -10.30 25.18 -21.61
CA MET A 267 -9.25 25.23 -20.60
C MET A 267 -8.69 26.65 -20.51
N LEU A 268 -8.67 27.22 -19.32
CA LEU A 268 -8.22 28.59 -19.08
C LEU A 268 -6.94 28.60 -18.25
N GLY A 269 -6.08 29.60 -18.52
CA GLY A 269 -4.82 29.76 -17.78
C GLY A 269 -3.72 28.78 -18.18
N ALA A 270 -2.61 28.85 -17.46
CA ALA A 270 -1.45 28.01 -17.70
C ALA A 270 -1.69 26.57 -17.22
N PRO A 271 -1.26 25.55 -17.99
CA PRO A 271 -1.36 24.17 -17.57
C PRO A 271 -0.42 23.85 -16.41
N VAL A 272 -0.90 23.12 -15.43
CA VAL A 272 -0.11 22.58 -14.33
C VAL A 272 0.31 21.15 -14.69
N ARG A 273 1.63 20.90 -14.76
CA ARG A 273 2.21 19.59 -15.08
C ARG A 273 2.74 18.94 -13.83
N TYR A 274 2.39 17.68 -13.61
CA TYR A 274 2.81 16.96 -12.42
C TYR A 274 2.79 15.44 -12.64
N ARG A 275 3.50 14.73 -11.78
CA ARG A 275 3.46 13.27 -11.68
C ARG A 275 2.81 12.87 -10.36
N ILE A 276 1.86 11.95 -10.42
CA ILE A 276 1.25 11.31 -9.25
C ILE A 276 1.81 9.90 -9.10
N THR A 277 2.16 9.54 -7.86
CA THR A 277 2.41 8.16 -7.42
C THR A 277 1.28 7.78 -6.47
N LEU A 278 0.36 6.97 -6.95
CA LEU A 278 -0.88 6.57 -6.28
C LEU A 278 -0.67 5.26 -5.53
N GLU A 279 -1.01 5.24 -4.26
CA GLU A 279 -1.00 4.02 -3.44
C GLU A 279 -2.17 3.07 -3.83
N PRO A 280 -2.05 1.75 -3.57
CA PRO A 280 -3.11 0.79 -3.90
C PRO A 280 -4.40 1.10 -3.16
N THR A 281 -5.49 1.26 -3.90
CA THR A 281 -6.81 1.60 -3.35
C THR A 281 -7.83 0.47 -3.49
N ASN A 282 -7.53 -0.57 -4.28
CA ASN A 282 -8.49 -1.58 -4.76
C ASN A 282 -9.74 -0.99 -5.44
N GLN A 283 -9.67 0.28 -5.84
CA GLN A 283 -10.69 1.00 -6.57
C GLN A 283 -10.17 1.39 -7.95
N PRO A 284 -11.03 1.63 -8.93
CA PRO A 284 -10.58 2.07 -10.25
C PRO A 284 -10.30 3.58 -10.33
N TRP A 285 -10.56 4.34 -9.24
CA TRP A 285 -10.42 5.80 -9.27
C TRP A 285 -8.96 6.23 -9.33
N MET A 286 -8.68 7.17 -10.22
CA MET A 286 -7.44 7.92 -10.26
C MET A 286 -7.72 9.39 -10.00
N PHE A 287 -6.76 10.07 -9.41
CA PHE A 287 -6.92 11.46 -9.01
C PHE A 287 -6.20 12.40 -9.97
N ALA A 288 -6.75 13.58 -10.17
CA ALA A 288 -6.13 14.66 -10.91
C ALA A 288 -6.47 15.99 -10.26
N LEU A 289 -5.58 16.97 -10.43
CA LEU A 289 -5.81 18.31 -9.93
C LEU A 289 -6.92 18.96 -10.76
N ASP A 290 -8.04 19.26 -10.11
CA ASP A 290 -9.21 19.91 -10.69
C ASP A 290 -9.67 19.31 -12.03
N THR A 291 -9.31 19.90 -13.17
CA THR A 291 -9.71 19.43 -14.49
C THR A 291 -8.50 19.00 -15.31
N VAL A 292 -8.40 17.70 -15.56
CA VAL A 292 -7.35 17.12 -16.39
C VAL A 292 -7.64 17.32 -17.88
N ASP A 293 -6.59 17.54 -18.65
CA ASP A 293 -6.65 17.77 -20.10
C ASP A 293 -7.11 16.55 -20.87
N ALA A 294 -6.42 15.42 -20.63
CA ALA A 294 -6.66 14.16 -21.31
C ALA A 294 -6.32 12.97 -20.39
N SER A 295 -6.70 11.78 -20.83
CA SER A 295 -6.29 10.57 -20.14
C SER A 295 -4.76 10.42 -20.15
N PRO A 296 -4.11 10.20 -19.00
CA PRO A 296 -2.66 10.10 -18.91
C PRO A 296 -2.09 8.77 -19.47
N ARG A 297 -2.93 7.76 -19.65
CA ARG A 297 -2.53 6.41 -20.07
C ARG A 297 -3.60 5.77 -20.94
N ARG A 298 -3.23 4.75 -21.73
CA ARG A 298 -4.16 4.00 -22.62
C ARG A 298 -5.15 3.11 -21.86
N ASP A 299 -4.77 2.65 -20.67
CA ASP A 299 -5.56 1.82 -19.77
C ASP A 299 -6.38 2.64 -18.75
N VAL A 300 -6.47 3.95 -18.97
CA VAL A 300 -7.23 4.90 -18.16
C VAL A 300 -8.20 5.64 -19.07
N TYR A 301 -9.43 5.81 -18.64
CA TYR A 301 -10.42 6.60 -19.35
C TYR A 301 -10.80 7.84 -18.55
N LEU A 302 -11.09 8.90 -19.26
CA LEU A 302 -11.64 10.13 -18.74
C LEU A 302 -13.16 10.11 -19.01
N SER A 303 -13.96 10.10 -17.93
CA SER A 303 -15.41 10.12 -18.03
C SER A 303 -15.94 11.48 -18.48
N HIS A 304 -17.24 11.54 -18.80
CA HIS A 304 -17.91 12.80 -19.18
C HIS A 304 -17.94 13.83 -18.03
N ASP A 305 -17.87 13.39 -16.79
CA ASP A 305 -17.79 14.22 -15.57
C ASP A 305 -16.34 14.53 -15.15
N ARG A 306 -15.38 14.33 -16.08
CA ARG A 306 -13.95 14.62 -15.91
C ARG A 306 -13.27 13.83 -14.79
N GLN A 307 -13.80 12.67 -14.47
CA GLN A 307 -13.14 11.75 -13.55
C GLN A 307 -12.22 10.79 -14.31
N LEU A 308 -11.00 10.62 -13.81
CA LEU A 308 -10.09 9.59 -14.25
C LEU A 308 -10.42 8.24 -13.61
N SER A 309 -10.45 7.19 -14.41
CA SER A 309 -10.65 5.82 -13.91
C SER A 309 -9.79 4.85 -14.71
N ALA A 310 -9.10 3.96 -14.01
CA ALA A 310 -8.42 2.83 -14.61
C ALA A 310 -9.45 1.80 -15.10
N MET A 311 -9.10 0.97 -16.07
CA MET A 311 -9.95 -0.14 -16.53
C MET A 311 -10.08 -1.22 -15.47
N ASP A 312 -8.99 -1.47 -14.74
CA ASP A 312 -8.92 -2.44 -13.64
C ASP A 312 -8.79 -1.75 -12.28
N ARG A 313 -9.03 -2.50 -11.21
CA ARG A 313 -8.81 -2.01 -9.84
C ARG A 313 -7.33 -1.79 -9.57
N ILE A 314 -6.99 -0.70 -8.92
CA ILE A 314 -5.61 -0.34 -8.59
C ILE A 314 -5.17 -1.13 -7.36
N SER A 315 -4.55 -2.27 -7.58
CA SER A 315 -4.05 -3.18 -6.54
C SER A 315 -2.55 -3.01 -6.24
N GLU A 316 -1.85 -2.19 -7.03
CA GLU A 316 -0.43 -1.90 -6.90
C GLU A 316 -0.19 -0.39 -6.98
N VAL A 317 1.00 0.06 -6.55
CA VAL A 317 1.41 1.46 -6.71
C VAL A 317 1.45 1.80 -8.20
N VAL A 318 0.81 2.89 -8.59
CA VAL A 318 0.73 3.34 -9.98
C VAL A 318 1.22 4.77 -10.12
N SER A 319 2.22 4.97 -10.98
CA SER A 319 2.70 6.32 -11.33
C SER A 319 2.21 6.75 -12.71
N TYR A 320 1.78 8.01 -12.81
CA TYR A 320 1.34 8.62 -14.06
C TYR A 320 1.60 10.13 -14.09
N ASP A 321 1.86 10.64 -15.30
CA ASP A 321 1.99 12.06 -15.56
C ASP A 321 0.64 12.64 -15.95
N ALA A 322 0.29 13.80 -15.42
CA ALA A 322 -0.95 14.50 -15.73
C ALA A 322 -0.71 15.99 -16.01
N VAL A 323 -1.61 16.53 -16.80
CA VAL A 323 -1.67 17.97 -17.12
C VAL A 323 -3.07 18.44 -16.79
N SER A 324 -3.18 19.46 -15.93
CA SER A 324 -4.48 19.97 -15.47
C SER A 324 -4.57 21.47 -15.59
N HIS A 325 -5.80 21.96 -15.64
CA HIS A 325 -6.13 23.38 -15.62
C HIS A 325 -6.98 23.70 -14.38
N LEU A 326 -6.58 24.75 -13.65
CA LEU A 326 -7.28 25.19 -12.43
C LEU A 326 -8.54 26.01 -12.72
N ALA A 327 -8.64 26.55 -13.93
CA ALA A 327 -9.80 27.30 -14.37
C ALA A 327 -10.31 26.74 -15.69
N THR A 328 -11.60 26.58 -15.78
CA THR A 328 -12.28 26.08 -16.98
C THR A 328 -13.59 26.82 -17.18
N ARG A 329 -14.06 26.85 -18.42
CA ARG A 329 -15.36 27.41 -18.78
C ARG A 329 -16.05 26.48 -19.75
N SER A 330 -17.35 26.32 -19.60
CA SER A 330 -18.19 25.65 -20.59
C SER A 330 -19.15 26.64 -21.20
N PRO A 331 -18.93 27.05 -22.46
CA PRO A 331 -19.79 28.04 -23.12
C PRO A 331 -21.14 27.44 -23.55
N GLY A 332 -21.28 26.13 -23.51
CA GLY A 332 -22.50 25.43 -23.88
C GLY A 332 -23.54 25.34 -22.76
N GLU A 333 -24.73 24.89 -23.11
CA GLU A 333 -25.80 24.58 -22.18
C GLU A 333 -25.75 23.10 -21.77
N LEU A 334 -26.19 22.81 -20.56
CA LEU A 334 -26.40 21.44 -20.14
C LEU A 334 -27.61 20.86 -20.89
N SER A 335 -27.47 19.65 -21.44
CA SER A 335 -28.58 19.02 -22.16
C SER A 335 -29.82 18.86 -21.23
N THR A 336 -31.01 18.87 -21.80
CA THR A 336 -32.28 18.73 -21.05
C THR A 336 -32.28 17.46 -20.19
N LEU A 337 -31.75 16.35 -20.72
CA LEU A 337 -31.60 15.08 -19.98
C LEU A 337 -30.58 15.23 -18.85
N GLY A 338 -29.44 15.87 -19.10
CA GLY A 338 -28.44 16.15 -18.07
C GLY A 338 -29.00 17.02 -16.96
N ARG A 339 -29.68 18.13 -17.30
CA ARG A 339 -30.31 19.01 -16.32
C ARG A 339 -31.35 18.24 -15.47
N ARG A 340 -32.21 17.43 -16.11
CA ARG A 340 -33.17 16.62 -15.39
C ARG A 340 -32.50 15.61 -14.44
N PHE A 341 -31.47 14.96 -14.88
CA PHE A 341 -30.73 13.98 -14.09
C PHE A 341 -30.03 14.64 -12.88
N GLU A 342 -29.36 15.76 -13.11
CA GLU A 342 -28.58 16.47 -12.08
C GLU A 342 -29.45 17.36 -11.15
N THR A 343 -30.78 17.33 -11.33
CA THR A 343 -31.77 17.98 -10.44
C THR A 343 -32.69 16.99 -9.74
N MET A 344 -32.52 15.67 -9.98
CA MET A 344 -33.38 14.66 -9.36
C MET A 344 -33.19 14.63 -7.83
N LEU A 345 -34.32 14.62 -7.12
CA LEU A 345 -34.38 14.45 -5.66
C LEU A 345 -35.51 13.46 -5.30
N PRO A 346 -35.33 12.68 -4.23
CA PRO A 346 -36.40 11.85 -3.69
C PRO A 346 -37.51 12.72 -3.08
N GLN A 347 -38.74 12.29 -3.23
CA GLN A 347 -39.89 13.01 -2.66
C GLN A 347 -39.95 12.83 -1.14
N GLY A 348 -40.38 13.90 -0.44
CA GLY A 348 -40.69 13.86 0.99
C GLY A 348 -39.47 13.76 1.92
N ARG A 349 -38.26 13.93 1.39
CA ARG A 349 -37.01 13.90 2.15
C ARG A 349 -36.49 15.31 2.41
N ASN A 350 -35.96 15.52 3.63
CA ASN A 350 -35.36 16.78 4.07
C ASN A 350 -36.29 18.00 3.85
N PRO A 351 -37.54 17.97 4.36
CA PRO A 351 -38.56 18.96 4.03
C PRO A 351 -38.20 20.38 4.51
N ARG A 352 -37.46 20.52 5.62
CA ARG A 352 -37.07 21.85 6.15
C ARG A 352 -36.05 22.53 5.26
N ALA A 353 -35.04 21.78 4.81
CA ALA A 353 -34.03 22.29 3.88
C ALA A 353 -34.65 22.62 2.52
N PHE A 354 -35.60 21.82 2.06
CA PHE A 354 -36.37 22.09 0.86
C PHE A 354 -37.16 23.42 0.98
N ALA A 355 -37.90 23.63 2.06
CA ALA A 355 -38.63 24.85 2.31
C ALA A 355 -37.70 26.09 2.39
N LEU A 356 -36.62 25.98 3.12
CA LEU A 356 -35.59 27.03 3.23
C LEU A 356 -35.01 27.41 1.85
N ALA A 357 -34.69 26.41 1.03
CA ALA A 357 -34.15 26.68 -0.32
C ALA A 357 -35.14 27.47 -1.17
N HIS A 358 -36.45 27.12 -1.14
CA HIS A 358 -37.49 27.87 -1.85
C HIS A 358 -37.68 29.28 -1.29
N GLU A 359 -37.61 29.47 0.02
CA GLU A 359 -37.65 30.80 0.65
C GLU A 359 -36.49 31.70 0.18
N ILE A 360 -35.26 31.17 0.20
CA ILE A 360 -34.09 31.91 -0.30
C ILE A 360 -34.21 32.21 -1.80
N ARG A 361 -34.70 31.23 -2.58
CA ARG A 361 -34.90 31.39 -4.03
C ARG A 361 -35.89 32.51 -4.37
N ALA A 362 -36.93 32.65 -3.60
CA ALA A 362 -37.94 33.72 -3.82
C ALA A 362 -37.35 35.13 -3.68
N ARG A 363 -36.22 35.29 -3.00
CA ARG A 363 -35.50 36.57 -2.78
C ARG A 363 -34.32 36.78 -3.74
N THR A 364 -34.05 35.84 -4.65
CA THR A 364 -32.90 35.88 -5.56
C THR A 364 -33.35 35.88 -7.01
N ARG A 365 -32.57 36.54 -7.88
CA ARG A 365 -32.92 36.76 -9.29
C ARG A 365 -32.41 35.67 -10.21
N ASP A 366 -31.25 35.12 -9.90
CA ASP A 366 -30.56 34.16 -10.74
C ASP A 366 -29.87 33.07 -9.88
N ASP A 367 -29.37 32.02 -10.53
CA ASP A 367 -28.74 30.88 -9.87
C ASP A 367 -27.45 31.27 -9.15
N SER A 368 -26.70 32.24 -9.65
CA SER A 368 -25.46 32.72 -9.01
C SER A 368 -25.73 33.48 -7.72
N GLN A 369 -26.84 34.28 -7.68
CA GLN A 369 -27.27 34.96 -6.46
C GLN A 369 -27.82 33.95 -5.45
N PHE A 370 -28.62 32.98 -5.90
CA PHE A 370 -29.12 31.92 -5.04
C PHE A 370 -27.98 31.12 -4.40
N ALA A 371 -27.01 30.70 -5.21
CA ALA A 371 -25.82 29.96 -4.74
C ALA A 371 -25.07 30.71 -3.63
N ARG A 372 -24.87 32.03 -3.80
CA ARG A 372 -24.26 32.89 -2.78
C ARG A 372 -25.13 33.03 -1.53
N ALA A 373 -26.41 33.29 -1.70
CA ALA A 373 -27.32 33.46 -0.58
C ALA A 373 -27.43 32.24 0.34
N VAL A 374 -27.33 31.02 -0.24
CA VAL A 374 -27.27 29.78 0.57
C VAL A 374 -25.94 29.70 1.35
N LEU A 375 -24.80 30.11 0.76
CA LEU A 375 -23.52 30.18 1.48
C LEU A 375 -23.55 31.21 2.61
N ASP A 376 -24.14 32.38 2.35
CA ASP A 376 -24.31 33.41 3.37
C ASP A 376 -25.18 32.90 4.53
N TRP A 377 -26.27 32.17 4.22
CA TRP A 377 -27.08 31.53 5.24
C TRP A 377 -26.28 30.51 6.07
N PHE A 378 -25.42 29.69 5.44
CA PHE A 378 -24.55 28.76 6.17
C PHE A 378 -23.61 29.47 7.14
N ARG A 379 -23.01 30.60 6.71
CA ARG A 379 -22.14 31.43 7.55
C ARG A 379 -22.89 32.04 8.75
N ASP A 380 -24.09 32.60 8.47
CA ASP A 380 -24.80 33.44 9.42
C ASP A 380 -25.63 32.63 10.45
N ASN A 381 -25.82 31.30 10.24
CA ASN A 381 -26.60 30.45 11.13
C ASN A 381 -25.79 29.59 12.11
N GLY A 382 -24.48 29.89 12.27
CA GLY A 382 -23.63 29.30 13.31
C GLY A 382 -23.41 27.80 13.10
N LEU A 383 -23.18 27.38 11.84
CA LEU A 383 -22.81 26.00 11.55
C LEU A 383 -21.34 25.77 11.94
N GLU A 384 -21.08 24.67 12.63
CA GLU A 384 -19.77 24.30 13.14
C GLU A 384 -19.19 23.11 12.36
N TYR A 385 -17.88 23.16 12.07
CA TYR A 385 -17.16 22.06 11.47
C TYR A 385 -16.61 21.12 12.54
N THR A 386 -16.93 19.83 12.46
CA THR A 386 -16.46 18.82 13.42
C THR A 386 -16.25 17.47 12.74
N LEU A 387 -15.26 16.69 13.23
CA LEU A 387 -15.04 15.30 12.82
C LEU A 387 -16.05 14.33 13.46
N GLU A 388 -16.70 14.74 14.55
CA GLU A 388 -17.66 13.94 15.30
C GLU A 388 -19.06 14.60 15.24
N PRO A 389 -19.74 14.55 14.09
CA PRO A 389 -21.03 15.24 13.92
C PRO A 389 -22.18 14.60 14.72
N GLY A 390 -21.96 13.43 15.31
CA GLY A 390 -23.00 12.67 16.00
C GLY A 390 -23.85 11.83 15.06
N LEU A 391 -24.94 11.27 15.58
CA LEU A 391 -25.89 10.47 14.79
C LEU A 391 -26.78 11.39 13.96
N THR A 392 -27.00 11.01 12.70
CA THR A 392 -27.92 11.69 11.79
C THR A 392 -29.18 10.85 11.58
N SER A 393 -30.33 11.51 11.41
CA SER A 393 -31.57 10.86 11.01
C SER A 393 -31.56 10.52 9.52
N LEU A 394 -32.62 9.87 9.05
CA LEU A 394 -32.84 9.63 7.61
C LEU A 394 -32.96 10.93 6.80
N ASP A 395 -33.40 12.02 7.43
CA ASP A 395 -33.38 13.38 6.91
C ASP A 395 -32.09 14.09 7.37
N SER A 396 -30.97 13.60 6.85
CA SER A 396 -29.64 13.97 7.32
C SER A 396 -29.31 15.44 7.08
N VAL A 397 -29.82 16.03 6.02
CA VAL A 397 -29.63 17.46 5.70
C VAL A 397 -30.36 18.33 6.70
N ASP A 398 -31.63 18.01 7.02
CA ASP A 398 -32.40 18.73 8.02
C ASP A 398 -31.73 18.64 9.39
N THR A 399 -31.30 17.44 9.78
CA THR A 399 -30.57 17.22 11.04
C THR A 399 -29.31 18.08 11.10
N THR A 400 -28.50 18.12 10.02
CA THR A 400 -27.26 18.88 9.97
C THR A 400 -27.51 20.39 10.06
N LEU A 401 -28.47 20.92 9.30
CA LEU A 401 -28.67 22.36 9.18
C LEU A 401 -29.41 22.98 10.38
N PHE A 402 -30.34 22.24 10.97
CA PHE A 402 -31.29 22.83 11.93
C PHE A 402 -31.16 22.27 13.34
N ASP A 403 -30.85 20.98 13.49
CA ASP A 403 -30.89 20.31 14.78
C ASP A 403 -29.47 20.25 15.41
N ALA A 404 -28.53 19.60 14.72
CA ALA A 404 -27.16 19.48 15.20
C ALA A 404 -26.33 20.77 14.99
N LYS A 405 -26.58 21.49 13.90
CA LYS A 405 -25.82 22.67 13.45
C LYS A 405 -24.31 22.44 13.35
N ARG A 406 -23.92 21.20 13.19
CA ARG A 406 -22.52 20.80 13.09
C ARG A 406 -22.36 19.64 12.12
N GLY A 407 -21.24 19.61 11.41
CA GLY A 407 -20.99 18.60 10.42
C GLY A 407 -19.55 18.58 9.92
N PHE A 408 -19.30 17.71 8.97
CA PHE A 408 -18.05 17.57 8.25
C PHE A 408 -18.25 18.00 6.78
N CYS A 409 -17.18 18.07 5.97
CA CYS A 409 -17.28 18.51 4.56
C CYS A 409 -18.40 17.80 3.78
N GLY A 410 -18.57 16.47 3.94
CA GLY A 410 -19.60 15.71 3.27
C GLY A 410 -21.04 16.11 3.66
N HIS A 411 -21.28 16.54 4.91
CA HIS A 411 -22.57 17.03 5.35
C HIS A 411 -22.93 18.36 4.68
N PHE A 412 -21.98 19.29 4.67
CA PHE A 412 -22.20 20.61 4.07
C PHE A 412 -22.28 20.55 2.55
N ALA A 413 -21.46 19.72 1.89
CA ALA A 413 -21.54 19.49 0.45
C ALA A 413 -22.88 18.86 0.06
N SER A 414 -23.36 17.86 0.82
CA SER A 414 -24.66 17.22 0.62
C SER A 414 -25.82 18.21 0.78
N ALA A 415 -25.80 18.99 1.86
CA ALA A 415 -26.84 19.97 2.15
C ALA A 415 -26.91 21.05 1.05
N TYR A 416 -25.77 21.56 0.65
CA TYR A 416 -25.69 22.56 -0.39
C TYR A 416 -26.17 22.03 -1.75
N ALA A 417 -25.71 20.86 -2.18
CA ALA A 417 -26.12 20.23 -3.42
C ALA A 417 -27.62 19.93 -3.45
N MET A 418 -28.19 19.43 -2.34
CA MET A 418 -29.63 19.17 -2.21
C MET A 418 -30.44 20.48 -2.32
N MET A 419 -30.04 21.56 -1.65
CA MET A 419 -30.72 22.85 -1.74
C MET A 419 -30.66 23.44 -3.15
N MET A 420 -29.53 23.29 -3.88
CA MET A 420 -29.44 23.68 -5.29
C MET A 420 -30.45 22.91 -6.15
N ARG A 421 -30.48 21.58 -6.00
CA ARG A 421 -31.40 20.72 -6.78
C ARG A 421 -32.87 20.99 -6.49
N SER A 422 -33.23 21.36 -5.26
CA SER A 422 -34.62 21.60 -4.87
C SER A 422 -35.27 22.77 -5.63
N VAL A 423 -34.47 23.73 -6.09
CA VAL A 423 -34.92 24.88 -6.90
C VAL A 423 -34.57 24.75 -8.38
N GLY A 424 -34.18 23.58 -8.84
CA GLY A 424 -33.88 23.27 -10.24
C GLY A 424 -32.49 23.66 -10.73
N VAL A 425 -31.57 24.01 -9.84
CA VAL A 425 -30.15 24.23 -10.18
C VAL A 425 -29.43 22.89 -10.22
N PRO A 426 -28.87 22.46 -11.36
CA PRO A 426 -28.15 21.20 -11.44
C PRO A 426 -26.95 21.20 -10.51
N ALA A 427 -26.83 20.17 -9.67
CA ALA A 427 -25.77 20.08 -8.68
C ALA A 427 -25.35 18.63 -8.46
N ARG A 428 -24.07 18.41 -8.10
CA ARG A 428 -23.49 17.11 -7.78
C ARG A 428 -22.45 17.24 -6.70
N VAL A 429 -22.19 16.15 -6.00
CA VAL A 429 -21.12 16.10 -5.00
C VAL A 429 -19.90 15.45 -5.62
N VAL A 430 -18.74 16.03 -5.38
CA VAL A 430 -17.44 15.46 -5.77
C VAL A 430 -16.68 15.09 -4.50
N THR A 431 -16.19 13.88 -4.47
CA THR A 431 -15.28 13.42 -3.42
C THR A 431 -13.86 13.36 -3.96
N GLY A 432 -12.88 13.63 -3.11
CA GLY A 432 -11.48 13.69 -3.50
C GLY A 432 -10.62 14.03 -2.30
N TYR A 433 -9.56 14.80 -2.53
CA TYR A 433 -8.68 15.28 -1.47
C TYR A 433 -8.45 16.78 -1.63
N LEU A 434 -8.12 17.46 -0.52
CA LEU A 434 -7.84 18.90 -0.50
C LEU A 434 -6.48 19.18 0.14
N GLY A 435 -5.61 19.87 -0.60
CA GLY A 435 -4.29 20.27 -0.12
C GLY A 435 -3.26 19.17 -0.21
N GLY A 436 -2.53 18.94 0.85
CA GLY A 436 -1.40 18.03 1.00
C GLY A 436 -0.29 18.68 1.83
N GLU A 437 0.66 17.91 2.26
CA GLU A 437 1.83 18.32 3.05
C GLU A 437 3.08 18.34 2.15
N TRP A 438 3.81 19.46 2.12
CA TRP A 438 5.03 19.55 1.35
C TRP A 438 6.18 18.84 2.06
N ASN A 439 6.81 17.89 1.39
CA ASN A 439 8.04 17.26 1.86
C ASN A 439 9.26 17.95 1.22
N PRO A 440 9.97 18.81 1.96
CA PRO A 440 11.11 19.57 1.42
C PRO A 440 12.33 18.68 1.11
N VAL A 441 12.43 17.52 1.74
CA VAL A 441 13.54 16.57 1.54
C VAL A 441 13.37 15.83 0.21
N GLY A 442 12.14 15.41 -0.09
CA GLY A 442 11.83 14.67 -1.33
C GLY A 442 11.49 15.57 -2.51
N GLY A 443 11.13 16.83 -2.27
CA GLY A 443 10.68 17.78 -3.30
C GLY A 443 9.34 17.39 -3.92
N TYR A 444 8.39 16.90 -3.11
CA TYR A 444 7.05 16.51 -3.54
C TYR A 444 6.00 16.79 -2.46
N LEU A 445 4.73 16.82 -2.88
CA LEU A 445 3.58 16.94 -2.00
C LEU A 445 3.09 15.54 -1.59
N ILE A 446 2.81 15.34 -0.32
CA ILE A 446 2.16 14.14 0.23
C ILE A 446 0.70 14.47 0.46
N VAL A 447 -0.20 13.73 -0.18
CA VAL A 447 -1.64 13.78 0.09
C VAL A 447 -2.00 12.53 0.89
N ARG A 448 -2.59 12.72 2.07
CA ARG A 448 -2.92 11.63 3.01
C ARG A 448 -4.40 11.28 2.93
N GLN A 449 -4.76 10.12 3.45
CA GLN A 449 -6.18 9.75 3.60
C GLN A 449 -6.94 10.78 4.46
N SER A 450 -6.29 11.36 5.46
CA SER A 450 -6.85 12.44 6.28
C SER A 450 -7.14 13.73 5.51
N ASP A 451 -6.55 13.95 4.33
CA ASP A 451 -6.88 15.08 3.45
C ASP A 451 -8.14 14.83 2.61
N ALA A 452 -8.84 13.70 2.81
CA ALA A 452 -10.10 13.41 2.13
C ALA A 452 -11.11 14.54 2.32
N HIS A 453 -11.76 14.92 1.23
CA HIS A 453 -12.63 16.07 1.18
C HIS A 453 -13.80 15.86 0.22
N ALA A 454 -14.90 16.56 0.48
CA ALA A 454 -16.05 16.62 -0.40
C ALA A 454 -16.45 18.07 -0.66
N TRP A 455 -16.81 18.34 -1.89
CA TRP A 455 -17.32 19.64 -2.33
C TRP A 455 -18.48 19.49 -3.29
N THR A 456 -19.15 20.57 -3.60
CA THR A 456 -20.25 20.60 -4.55
C THR A 456 -19.81 21.21 -5.87
N GLU A 457 -20.35 20.72 -6.97
CA GLU A 457 -20.32 21.40 -8.26
C GLU A 457 -21.75 21.73 -8.67
N ILE A 458 -21.97 22.96 -9.13
CA ILE A 458 -23.24 23.44 -9.65
C ILE A 458 -23.07 23.87 -11.11
N TRP A 459 -24.10 23.69 -11.91
CA TRP A 459 -24.11 24.18 -13.28
C TRP A 459 -24.62 25.61 -13.31
N LEU A 460 -23.78 26.51 -13.79
CA LEU A 460 -24.13 27.91 -14.06
C LEU A 460 -24.07 28.16 -15.57
N ASP A 461 -25.16 28.64 -16.15
CA ASP A 461 -25.23 28.90 -17.59
C ASP A 461 -24.15 29.89 -18.03
N GLY A 462 -23.45 29.57 -19.14
CA GLY A 462 -22.30 30.31 -19.66
C GLY A 462 -20.99 30.13 -18.90
N ARG A 463 -20.97 29.46 -17.73
CA ARG A 463 -19.76 29.10 -16.98
C ARG A 463 -19.51 27.60 -16.98
N GLY A 464 -20.59 26.80 -16.97
CA GLY A 464 -20.54 25.35 -16.84
C GLY A 464 -20.48 24.89 -15.39
N TRP A 465 -19.92 23.69 -15.16
CA TRP A 465 -19.74 23.14 -13.82
C TRP A 465 -18.76 24.00 -13.02
N THR A 466 -19.28 24.63 -11.99
CA THR A 466 -18.57 25.54 -11.10
C THR A 466 -18.42 24.89 -9.73
N ARG A 467 -17.18 24.76 -9.25
CA ARG A 467 -16.88 24.22 -7.92
C ARG A 467 -17.33 25.24 -6.85
N ILE A 468 -18.07 24.76 -5.90
CA ILE A 468 -18.45 25.46 -4.68
C ILE A 468 -18.10 24.57 -3.48
N ASP A 469 -17.29 25.08 -2.58
CA ASP A 469 -16.95 24.40 -1.35
C ASP A 469 -17.62 25.09 -0.16
N PRO A 470 -18.72 24.55 0.36
CA PRO A 470 -19.37 25.15 1.53
C PRO A 470 -18.50 25.13 2.79
N THR A 471 -17.55 24.20 2.87
CA THR A 471 -16.60 24.13 4.00
C THR A 471 -15.71 25.37 4.05
N ALA A 472 -15.41 26.00 2.91
CA ALA A 472 -14.65 27.23 2.85
C ALA A 472 -15.31 28.40 3.61
N ILE A 473 -16.62 28.35 3.75
CA ILE A 473 -17.41 29.38 4.44
C ILE A 473 -17.58 29.02 5.92
N VAL A 474 -17.85 27.74 6.22
CA VAL A 474 -18.08 27.25 7.60
C VAL A 474 -16.78 27.13 8.39
N ALA A 475 -15.69 26.72 7.72
CA ALA A 475 -14.37 26.50 8.34
C ALA A 475 -13.26 26.91 7.37
N PRO A 476 -13.02 28.20 7.14
CA PRO A 476 -11.99 28.69 6.22
C PRO A 476 -10.58 28.23 6.59
N GLU A 477 -10.33 28.00 7.86
CA GLU A 477 -9.04 27.47 8.36
C GLU A 477 -8.72 26.08 7.79
N ARG A 478 -9.74 25.28 7.45
CA ARG A 478 -9.57 23.94 6.87
C ARG A 478 -8.91 23.99 5.46
N LEU A 479 -9.13 25.05 4.72
CA LEU A 479 -8.50 25.25 3.42
C LEU A 479 -7.04 25.64 3.55
N GLN A 480 -6.73 26.45 4.56
CA GLN A 480 -5.39 27.00 4.79
C GLN A 480 -4.47 26.01 5.51
N ARG A 481 -5.02 25.21 6.43
CA ARG A 481 -4.30 24.24 7.26
C ARG A 481 -4.79 22.82 6.99
N GLY A 482 -3.88 21.84 7.15
CA GLY A 482 -4.24 20.43 7.15
C GLY A 482 -5.13 20.08 8.34
N ILE A 483 -5.88 18.99 8.23
CA ILE A 483 -6.69 18.51 9.35
C ILE A 483 -5.83 18.15 10.56
N LEU A 484 -4.61 17.70 10.33
CA LEU A 484 -3.59 17.42 11.34
C LEU A 484 -3.22 18.66 12.15
N ASP A 485 -3.02 19.79 11.49
CA ASP A 485 -2.67 21.05 12.16
C ASP A 485 -3.80 21.51 13.08
N LEU A 486 -5.06 21.40 12.62
CA LEU A 486 -6.25 21.76 13.38
C LEU A 486 -6.45 20.83 14.59
N LEU A 487 -6.24 19.52 14.42
CA LEU A 487 -6.33 18.55 15.50
C LEU A 487 -5.21 18.73 16.53
N THR A 488 -4.00 19.07 16.07
CA THR A 488 -2.84 19.27 16.97
C THR A 488 -3.01 20.51 17.85
N ASP A 489 -3.69 21.55 17.34
CA ASP A 489 -3.99 22.75 18.12
C ASP A 489 -5.05 22.51 19.20
N SER A 490 -5.95 21.54 19.00
CA SER A 490 -7.01 21.16 19.95
C SER A 490 -6.56 20.17 21.02
N LEU A 491 -5.37 19.55 20.88
CA LEU A 491 -4.86 18.55 21.82
C LEU A 491 -4.19 19.21 23.05
N PRO A 492 -4.35 18.65 24.27
CA PRO A 492 -3.67 19.13 25.48
C PRO A 492 -2.15 19.18 25.33
N ALA A 493 -1.49 20.07 26.08
CA ALA A 493 -0.03 20.29 26.05
C ALA A 493 0.83 19.02 26.28
N THR A 494 0.25 17.95 26.80
CA THR A 494 0.88 16.63 26.97
C THR A 494 1.24 15.95 25.64
N SER A 495 0.66 16.38 24.52
CA SER A 495 0.99 15.91 23.17
C SER A 495 2.12 16.69 22.48
N ALA A 496 2.90 17.48 23.24
CA ALA A 496 4.09 18.19 22.78
C ALA A 496 5.12 17.28 22.06
N PHE A 497 5.05 15.98 22.31
CA PHE A 497 5.85 14.97 21.60
C PHE A 497 5.58 14.97 20.09
N LEU A 498 4.32 15.18 19.65
CA LEU A 498 3.94 15.23 18.24
C LEU A 498 4.37 16.54 17.55
N ARG A 499 4.66 17.60 18.31
CA ARG A 499 5.16 18.90 17.82
C ARG A 499 6.67 18.97 17.67
N ASN A 500 7.39 17.89 17.91
CA ASN A 500 8.85 17.88 17.86
C ASN A 500 9.35 18.01 16.41
N ALA A 501 9.93 19.14 16.06
CA ALA A 501 10.44 19.45 14.71
C ALA A 501 11.46 18.41 14.21
N TRP A 502 12.19 17.72 15.09
CA TRP A 502 13.12 16.67 14.69
C TRP A 502 12.40 15.37 14.31
N LEU A 503 11.26 15.03 14.94
CA LEU A 503 10.43 13.88 14.57
C LEU A 503 9.81 14.09 13.19
N ASN A 504 9.32 15.30 12.91
CA ASN A 504 8.81 15.65 11.59
C ASN A 504 9.92 15.58 10.52
N ARG A 505 11.12 16.05 10.81
CA ARG A 505 12.27 15.89 9.91
C ARG A 505 12.60 14.42 9.67
N LEU A 506 12.56 13.59 10.71
CA LEU A 506 12.81 12.15 10.60
C LEU A 506 11.73 11.45 9.79
N SER A 507 10.45 11.83 9.96
CA SER A 507 9.35 11.30 9.16
C SER A 507 9.46 11.69 7.68
N HIS A 508 9.85 12.93 7.38
CA HIS A 508 10.10 13.38 6.00
C HIS A 508 11.30 12.66 5.36
N LEU A 509 12.39 12.46 6.11
CA LEU A 509 13.55 11.66 5.65
C LEU A 509 13.15 10.23 5.37
N TRP A 510 12.36 9.64 6.27
CA TRP A 510 11.87 8.28 6.13
C TRP A 510 10.93 8.14 4.93
N ASP A 511 9.98 9.06 4.77
CA ASP A 511 9.08 9.07 3.63
C ASP A 511 9.84 9.28 2.33
N GLY A 512 10.84 10.16 2.31
CA GLY A 512 11.75 10.35 1.18
C GLY A 512 12.51 9.07 0.81
N ALA A 513 13.04 8.35 1.81
CA ALA A 513 13.72 7.08 1.60
C ALA A 513 12.77 6.00 1.08
N ASN A 514 11.56 5.93 1.63
CA ASN A 514 10.54 5.00 1.18
C ASN A 514 10.05 5.29 -0.24
N GLN A 515 9.85 6.58 -0.58
CA GLN A 515 9.50 7.00 -1.93
C GLN A 515 10.62 6.66 -2.94
N TRP A 516 11.89 6.95 -2.59
CA TRP A 516 13.03 6.56 -3.42
C TRP A 516 13.06 5.04 -3.65
N TRP A 517 12.76 4.26 -2.60
CA TRP A 517 12.67 2.80 -2.69
C TRP A 517 11.55 2.37 -3.63
N GLN A 518 10.36 2.98 -3.52
CA GLN A 518 9.24 2.68 -4.41
C GLN A 518 9.58 3.00 -5.87
N GLU A 519 10.06 4.20 -6.16
CA GLU A 519 10.37 4.64 -7.53
C GLU A 519 11.54 3.84 -8.17
N ARG A 520 12.58 3.49 -7.39
CA ARG A 520 13.82 2.92 -7.92
C ARG A 520 13.92 1.41 -7.82
N VAL A 521 13.19 0.80 -6.89
CA VAL A 521 13.27 -0.64 -6.61
C VAL A 521 11.96 -1.34 -6.94
N VAL A 522 10.83 -0.87 -6.40
CA VAL A 522 9.54 -1.54 -6.58
C VAL A 522 8.99 -1.32 -7.99
N GLU A 523 9.00 -0.06 -8.47
CA GLU A 523 8.53 0.31 -9.82
C GLU A 523 9.57 0.07 -10.93
N PHE A 524 10.75 -0.48 -10.60
CA PHE A 524 11.75 -0.82 -11.61
C PHE A 524 11.22 -1.90 -12.53
N ASN A 525 10.76 -1.49 -13.72
CA ASN A 525 10.07 -2.33 -14.70
C ASN A 525 10.91 -2.52 -15.97
N LEU A 526 10.35 -3.22 -16.98
CA LEU A 526 11.02 -3.48 -18.24
C LEU A 526 11.47 -2.21 -18.97
N ARG A 527 10.67 -1.13 -18.91
CA ARG A 527 11.07 0.16 -19.51
C ARG A 527 12.32 0.71 -18.85
N ALA A 528 12.36 0.69 -17.53
CA ALA A 528 13.52 1.14 -16.76
C ALA A 528 14.77 0.27 -17.04
N GLN A 529 14.59 -1.05 -17.28
CA GLN A 529 15.68 -1.94 -17.72
C GLN A 529 16.22 -1.55 -19.09
N PHE A 530 15.35 -1.29 -20.06
CA PHE A 530 15.77 -0.84 -21.39
C PHE A 530 16.40 0.55 -21.36
N ASP A 531 15.90 1.47 -20.55
CA ASP A 531 16.51 2.79 -20.37
C ASP A 531 17.91 2.70 -19.75
N LEU A 532 18.11 1.75 -18.82
CA LEU A 532 19.43 1.45 -18.29
C LEU A 532 20.39 0.95 -19.38
N LEU A 533 19.94 0.01 -20.23
CA LEU A 533 20.74 -0.50 -21.33
C LEU A 533 21.08 0.59 -22.37
N ARG A 534 20.14 1.50 -22.66
CA ARG A 534 20.41 2.67 -23.53
C ARG A 534 21.48 3.58 -22.94
N LYS A 535 21.43 3.83 -21.64
CA LYS A 535 22.49 4.61 -20.92
C LYS A 535 23.86 3.92 -20.95
N LEU A 536 23.89 2.59 -21.09
CA LEU A 536 25.10 1.80 -21.26
C LEU A 536 25.59 1.72 -22.71
N GLY A 537 24.91 2.42 -23.66
CA GLY A 537 25.34 2.52 -25.06
C GLY A 537 24.68 1.51 -26.00
N ILE A 538 23.59 0.89 -25.61
CA ILE A 538 22.83 -0.05 -26.49
C ILE A 538 21.63 0.72 -27.05
N ASP A 539 21.69 1.12 -28.35
CA ASP A 539 20.67 1.98 -28.96
C ASP A 539 19.28 1.33 -29.10
N SER A 540 19.24 0.01 -29.33
CA SER A 540 18.00 -0.77 -29.48
C SER A 540 17.98 -1.97 -28.52
N PRO A 541 17.74 -1.76 -27.20
CA PRO A 541 17.75 -2.85 -26.23
C PRO A 541 16.55 -3.77 -26.44
N ASP A 542 16.81 -5.07 -26.38
CA ASP A 542 15.82 -6.14 -26.44
C ASP A 542 16.03 -7.18 -25.32
N TRP A 543 15.21 -8.22 -25.31
CA TRP A 543 15.28 -9.30 -24.33
C TRP A 543 16.59 -10.08 -24.39
N GLN A 544 17.23 -10.18 -25.58
CA GLN A 544 18.49 -10.89 -25.75
C GLN A 544 19.63 -10.15 -25.06
N HIS A 545 19.66 -8.82 -25.14
CA HIS A 545 20.65 -7.99 -24.47
C HIS A 545 20.56 -8.13 -22.94
N LEU A 546 19.33 -8.19 -22.37
CA LEU A 546 19.16 -8.48 -20.93
C LEU A 546 19.69 -9.87 -20.57
N GLY A 547 19.41 -10.89 -21.41
CA GLY A 547 19.90 -12.25 -21.22
C GLY A 547 21.43 -12.33 -21.27
N TRP A 548 22.06 -11.67 -22.23
CA TRP A 548 23.53 -11.61 -22.33
C TRP A 548 24.18 -10.86 -21.17
N ALA A 549 23.60 -9.75 -20.74
CA ALA A 549 24.07 -8.99 -19.58
C ALA A 549 24.02 -9.84 -18.30
N LEU A 550 22.90 -10.57 -18.09
CA LEU A 550 22.74 -11.47 -16.96
C LEU A 550 23.74 -12.64 -17.00
N ALA A 551 23.91 -13.28 -18.17
CA ALA A 551 24.86 -14.37 -18.35
C ALA A 551 26.30 -13.93 -18.07
N THR A 552 26.70 -12.77 -18.59
CA THR A 552 28.02 -12.18 -18.34
C THR A 552 28.24 -11.89 -16.86
N ALA A 553 27.25 -11.26 -16.19
CA ALA A 553 27.30 -10.97 -14.76
C ALA A 553 27.42 -12.26 -13.92
N LEU A 554 26.69 -13.32 -14.28
CA LEU A 554 26.76 -14.62 -13.63
C LEU A 554 28.15 -15.26 -13.76
N LEU A 555 28.72 -15.25 -14.98
CA LEU A 555 30.07 -15.78 -15.22
C LEU A 555 31.14 -15.02 -14.41
N LEU A 556 31.07 -13.70 -14.40
CA LEU A 556 31.96 -12.85 -13.61
C LEU A 556 31.82 -13.14 -12.11
N TRP A 557 30.60 -13.31 -11.62
CA TRP A 557 30.33 -13.65 -10.23
C TRP A 557 30.90 -15.04 -9.87
N ILE A 558 30.70 -16.06 -10.70
CA ILE A 558 31.25 -17.41 -10.51
C ILE A 558 32.80 -17.34 -10.47
N ALA A 559 33.42 -16.62 -11.39
CA ALA A 559 34.85 -16.43 -11.41
C ALA A 559 35.37 -15.76 -10.13
N TRP A 560 34.69 -14.67 -9.71
CA TRP A 560 35.06 -13.95 -8.48
C TRP A 560 34.92 -14.82 -7.22
N VAL A 561 33.80 -15.55 -7.07
CA VAL A 561 33.59 -16.47 -5.94
C VAL A 561 34.65 -17.58 -5.95
N SER A 562 34.91 -18.18 -7.12
CA SER A 562 35.95 -19.24 -7.26
C SER A 562 37.33 -18.75 -6.86
N LEU A 563 37.73 -17.57 -7.31
CA LEU A 563 38.99 -16.95 -6.93
C LEU A 563 39.06 -16.61 -5.42
N SER A 564 37.95 -16.11 -4.86
CA SER A 564 37.85 -15.79 -3.43
C SER A 564 37.97 -17.04 -2.55
N LEU A 565 37.35 -18.14 -2.96
CA LEU A 565 37.43 -19.43 -2.26
C LEU A 565 38.87 -20.02 -2.38
N ARG A 566 39.48 -20.00 -3.56
CA ARG A 566 40.86 -20.46 -3.75
C ARG A 566 41.83 -19.66 -2.87
N ARG A 567 41.69 -18.34 -2.79
CA ARG A 567 42.51 -17.48 -1.92
C ARG A 567 42.30 -17.79 -0.43
N SER A 568 41.07 -18.10 -0.01
CA SER A 568 40.74 -18.44 1.38
C SER A 568 41.35 -19.79 1.77
N VAL A 569 41.29 -20.79 0.90
CA VAL A 569 41.91 -22.10 1.09
C VAL A 569 43.45 -21.98 1.12
N ALA A 570 44.04 -21.22 0.21
CA ALA A 570 45.49 -20.99 0.18
C ALA A 570 46.00 -20.25 1.42
N ARG A 571 45.18 -19.41 2.06
CA ARG A 571 45.52 -18.70 3.31
C ARG A 571 45.28 -19.53 4.58
N ALA A 572 44.53 -20.64 4.49
CA ALA A 572 44.33 -21.52 5.63
C ALA A 572 45.68 -22.18 6.01
N LYS A 573 46.28 -21.72 7.11
CA LYS A 573 47.50 -22.36 7.64
C LYS A 573 47.17 -23.81 7.96
N PRO A 574 47.92 -24.80 7.41
CA PRO A 574 47.66 -26.19 7.72
C PRO A 574 47.78 -26.40 9.23
N ASP A 575 46.87 -27.21 9.79
CA ASP A 575 46.85 -27.55 11.20
C ASP A 575 48.20 -28.14 11.64
N ARG A 576 48.53 -28.04 12.93
CA ARG A 576 49.79 -28.53 13.48
C ARG A 576 50.06 -29.99 13.08
N LEU A 577 49.01 -30.82 13.09
CA LEU A 577 49.05 -32.21 12.67
C LEU A 577 49.35 -32.37 11.17
N ALA A 578 48.67 -31.60 10.32
CA ALA A 578 48.89 -31.61 8.88
C ALA A 578 50.31 -31.11 8.53
N ARG A 579 50.84 -30.12 9.26
CA ARG A 579 52.23 -29.65 9.11
C ARG A 579 53.24 -30.71 9.54
N ALA A 580 52.98 -31.44 10.63
CA ALA A 580 53.82 -32.53 11.07
C ALA A 580 53.79 -33.70 10.06
N TRP A 581 52.58 -34.03 9.54
CA TRP A 581 52.43 -35.04 8.50
C TRP A 581 53.15 -34.68 7.21
N LEU A 582 52.97 -33.47 6.69
CA LEU A 582 53.68 -32.99 5.50
C LEU A 582 55.21 -32.93 5.69
N ARG A 583 55.70 -32.70 6.89
CA ARG A 583 57.12 -32.79 7.19
C ARG A 583 57.60 -34.23 7.21
N ALA A 584 56.84 -35.15 7.81
CA ALA A 584 57.16 -36.58 7.85
C ALA A 584 57.15 -37.18 6.42
N THR A 585 56.13 -36.92 5.62
CA THR A 585 56.03 -37.40 4.23
C THR A 585 57.13 -36.82 3.34
N ARG A 586 57.51 -35.54 3.49
CA ARG A 586 58.68 -34.96 2.77
C ARG A 586 60.00 -35.58 3.20
N ARG A 587 60.16 -35.95 4.45
CA ARG A 587 61.35 -36.67 4.94
C ARG A 587 61.37 -38.11 4.38
N LEU A 588 60.26 -38.84 4.40
CA LEU A 588 60.17 -40.18 3.83
C LEU A 588 60.40 -40.18 2.32
N ALA A 589 59.91 -39.22 1.57
CA ALA A 589 60.13 -39.06 0.12
C ALA A 589 61.63 -38.79 -0.23
N ARG A 590 62.39 -38.27 0.70
CA ARG A 590 63.86 -38.06 0.53
C ARG A 590 64.65 -39.36 0.81
N VAL A 591 64.11 -40.27 1.62
CA VAL A 591 64.78 -41.50 2.04
C VAL A 591 64.39 -42.69 1.15
N ALA A 592 63.18 -42.67 0.58
CA ALA A 592 62.65 -43.66 -0.35
C ALA A 592 62.09 -42.95 -1.59
N PRO A 593 62.88 -42.72 -2.62
CA PRO A 593 62.39 -42.17 -3.87
C PRO A 593 61.33 -43.13 -4.47
N PRO A 594 60.25 -42.62 -5.07
CA PRO A 594 59.25 -43.45 -5.68
C PRO A 594 59.87 -44.30 -6.82
N ARG A 595 59.59 -45.61 -6.79
CA ARG A 595 59.85 -46.53 -7.91
C ARG A 595 58.92 -46.24 -9.08
#